data_08501eb05c52e2a291e5fd1d52feed27
#
_entry.id   08501eb05c52e2a291e5fd1d52feed27
#
_cell.length_a   1.000
_cell.length_b   1.000
_cell.length_c   1.000
_cell.angle_alpha   90.00
_cell.angle_beta   90.00
_cell.angle_gamma   90.00
#
_symmetry.space_group_name_H-M   'P 1'
#
loop_
_entity.id
_entity.type
_entity.pdbx_description
1 polymer ?
#
loop_
_entity_poly.entity_id
_entity_poly.type
_entity_poly.pdbx_seq_one_letter_code
_entity_poly.pdbx_strand_id
1 'polypeptide(L)'
;MLARLAAEPRYPAMFAAAFPGEPTPISVGNVTRAIASFERTLLSGRSPYDLARTSADPRAQSPAAARGEDLFFAERTECFECHGGFTFTESVDYVGRGLPGIEFHNTGLYNLDAAGTYPAPNTGVHAVTGRRDDMGRFRAPSLRNIALTAPYMHDGSIRTLADVVRHYEAGGRTLSRGQYRGVGRTNVHKSPFVKGFTLTDEERADLVAFLESLTDQAFISDPRFANPWPQR
;
A
#
# COMPACT_ATOMS: atom_id res chain seq x y z
N MET A 1 -4.32 24.63 12.33
CA MET A 1 -5.23 23.46 12.41
C MET A 1 -6.18 23.57 13.60
N LEU A 2 -5.71 23.62 14.87
CA LEU A 2 -6.56 23.62 16.06
C LEU A 2 -7.58 24.76 16.09
N ALA A 3 -7.18 25.98 15.71
CA ALA A 3 -8.10 27.12 15.65
C ALA A 3 -9.27 26.91 14.66
N ARG A 4 -9.05 26.21 13.55
CA ARG A 4 -10.11 25.86 12.60
C ARG A 4 -11.09 24.84 13.19
N LEU A 5 -10.59 23.85 13.93
CA LEU A 5 -11.44 22.87 14.63
C LEU A 5 -12.26 23.55 15.72
N ALA A 6 -11.64 24.44 16.50
CA ALA A 6 -12.34 25.20 17.55
C ALA A 6 -13.42 26.15 17.00
N ALA A 7 -13.23 26.67 15.78
CA ALA A 7 -14.18 27.60 15.15
C ALA A 7 -15.36 26.87 14.45
N GLU A 8 -15.25 25.59 14.16
CA GLU A 8 -16.35 24.80 13.60
C GLU A 8 -17.31 24.35 14.72
N PRO A 9 -18.58 24.82 14.73
CA PRO A 9 -19.47 24.70 15.89
C PRO A 9 -19.68 23.28 16.46
N ARG A 10 -19.48 22.25 15.63
CA ARG A 10 -19.70 20.84 16.02
C ARG A 10 -18.53 20.25 16.81
N TYR A 11 -17.30 20.59 16.47
CA TYR A 11 -16.12 19.97 17.09
C TYR A 11 -15.97 20.23 18.58
N PRO A 12 -16.18 21.45 19.11
CA PRO A 12 -16.04 21.67 20.54
C PRO A 12 -16.88 20.71 21.40
N ALA A 13 -18.15 20.53 21.06
CA ALA A 13 -19.03 19.59 21.77
C ALA A 13 -18.60 18.13 21.59
N MET A 14 -18.19 17.71 20.38
CA MET A 14 -17.72 16.36 20.11
C MET A 14 -16.44 16.04 20.86
N PHE A 15 -15.47 16.96 20.89
CA PHE A 15 -14.22 16.76 21.62
C PHE A 15 -14.43 16.76 23.13
N ALA A 16 -15.29 17.62 23.68
CA ALA A 16 -15.63 17.59 25.10
C ALA A 16 -16.29 16.27 25.52
N ALA A 17 -17.15 15.72 24.68
CA ALA A 17 -17.78 14.42 24.93
C ALA A 17 -16.81 13.25 24.81
N ALA A 18 -15.88 13.28 23.84
CA ALA A 18 -14.91 12.23 23.61
C ALA A 18 -13.75 12.21 24.63
N PHE A 19 -13.44 13.36 25.22
CA PHE A 19 -12.33 13.53 26.16
C PHE A 19 -12.80 14.25 27.44
N PRO A 20 -13.65 13.60 28.25
CA PRO A 20 -14.21 14.21 29.45
C PRO A 20 -13.12 14.52 30.48
N GLY A 21 -13.20 15.67 31.12
CA GLY A 21 -12.23 16.12 32.14
C GLY A 21 -10.95 16.75 31.62
N GLU A 22 -10.75 16.77 30.31
CA GLU A 22 -9.60 17.47 29.69
C GLU A 22 -9.86 18.98 29.67
N PRO A 23 -8.96 19.79 30.24
CA PRO A 23 -9.16 21.26 30.25
C PRO A 23 -9.10 21.90 28.86
N THR A 24 -8.40 21.24 27.92
CA THR A 24 -8.29 21.65 26.53
C THR A 24 -8.61 20.47 25.62
N PRO A 25 -9.90 20.12 25.42
CA PRO A 25 -10.27 18.92 24.66
C PRO A 25 -9.77 18.95 23.20
N ILE A 26 -9.75 20.13 22.55
CA ILE A 26 -9.18 20.30 21.21
C ILE A 26 -7.67 20.56 21.32
N SER A 27 -6.89 19.50 21.38
CA SER A 27 -5.43 19.50 21.43
C SER A 27 -4.86 18.64 20.31
N VAL A 28 -3.56 18.80 19.97
CA VAL A 28 -2.88 17.93 18.99
C VAL A 28 -3.00 16.48 19.42
N GLY A 29 -2.77 16.19 20.70
CA GLY A 29 -2.86 14.83 21.22
C GLY A 29 -4.24 14.20 21.02
N ASN A 30 -5.31 14.94 21.36
CA ASN A 30 -6.68 14.44 21.23
C ASN A 30 -7.13 14.33 19.76
N VAL A 31 -6.70 15.25 18.89
CA VAL A 31 -6.93 15.14 17.44
C VAL A 31 -6.26 13.86 16.90
N THR A 32 -5.01 13.61 17.30
CA THR A 32 -4.29 12.38 16.89
C THR A 32 -4.98 11.12 17.41
N ARG A 33 -5.43 11.11 18.67
CA ARG A 33 -6.19 9.99 19.25
C ARG A 33 -7.50 9.74 18.52
N ALA A 34 -8.24 10.79 18.17
CA ALA A 34 -9.50 10.68 17.43
C ALA A 34 -9.28 10.09 16.02
N ILE A 35 -8.26 10.58 15.30
CA ILE A 35 -7.89 10.06 13.98
C ILE A 35 -7.48 8.58 14.11
N ALA A 36 -6.59 8.23 15.03
CA ALA A 36 -6.16 6.87 15.25
C ALA A 36 -7.30 5.91 15.65
N SER A 37 -8.30 6.41 16.39
CA SER A 37 -9.49 5.65 16.73
C SER A 37 -10.36 5.38 15.52
N PHE A 38 -10.52 6.35 14.63
CA PHE A 38 -11.22 6.17 13.36
C PHE A 38 -10.49 5.19 12.46
N GLU A 39 -9.17 5.34 12.27
CA GLU A 39 -8.36 4.45 11.44
C GLU A 39 -8.46 2.99 11.87
N ARG A 40 -8.55 2.71 13.20
CA ARG A 40 -8.76 1.35 13.72
C ARG A 40 -10.11 0.74 13.35
N THR A 41 -11.09 1.54 12.95
CA THR A 41 -12.38 1.03 12.45
C THR A 41 -12.36 0.66 10.98
N LEU A 42 -11.32 1.10 10.24
CA LEU A 42 -11.17 0.84 8.81
C LEU A 42 -10.65 -0.59 8.56
N LEU A 43 -11.51 -1.57 8.78
CA LEU A 43 -11.20 -2.98 8.62
C LEU A 43 -11.79 -3.51 7.32
N SER A 44 -10.92 -3.74 6.34
CA SER A 44 -11.25 -4.38 5.07
C SER A 44 -10.88 -5.86 5.12
N GLY A 45 -11.85 -6.73 5.29
CA GLY A 45 -11.64 -8.17 5.49
C GLY A 45 -12.80 -9.03 4.95
N ARG A 46 -13.58 -8.51 3.99
CA ARG A 46 -14.70 -9.19 3.35
C ARG A 46 -14.62 -9.16 1.83
N SER A 47 -13.40 -9.09 1.31
CA SER A 47 -13.15 -9.22 -0.12
C SER A 47 -13.48 -10.64 -0.61
N PRO A 48 -13.66 -10.87 -1.93
CA PRO A 48 -13.80 -12.21 -2.49
C PRO A 48 -12.75 -13.20 -2.00
N TYR A 49 -11.51 -12.76 -1.88
CA TYR A 49 -10.42 -13.53 -1.28
C TYR A 49 -10.72 -13.97 0.17
N ASP A 50 -11.17 -13.05 1.02
CA ASP A 50 -11.47 -13.35 2.42
C ASP A 50 -12.66 -14.29 2.57
N LEU A 51 -13.72 -14.05 1.80
CA LEU A 51 -14.95 -14.85 1.83
C LEU A 51 -14.67 -16.31 1.43
N ALA A 52 -13.81 -16.51 0.42
CA ALA A 52 -13.43 -17.87 -0.01
C ALA A 52 -12.66 -18.63 1.09
N ARG A 53 -11.84 -17.94 1.88
CA ARG A 53 -11.00 -18.55 2.93
C ARG A 53 -11.73 -18.76 4.25
N THR A 54 -12.64 -17.89 4.60
CA THR A 54 -13.42 -18.02 5.84
C THR A 54 -14.59 -19.01 5.72
N SER A 55 -14.72 -19.71 4.60
CA SER A 55 -15.83 -20.62 4.27
C SER A 55 -17.20 -19.94 4.24
N ALA A 56 -17.23 -18.60 4.22
CA ALA A 56 -18.49 -17.87 4.08
C ALA A 56 -19.08 -18.03 2.67
N ASP A 57 -18.23 -18.03 1.64
CA ASP A 57 -18.58 -18.40 0.26
C ASP A 57 -17.32 -18.89 -0.47
N PRO A 58 -17.08 -20.20 -0.54
CA PRO A 58 -15.92 -20.76 -1.22
C PRO A 58 -15.81 -20.43 -2.71
N ARG A 59 -16.91 -19.96 -3.34
CA ARG A 59 -16.98 -19.57 -4.76
C ARG A 59 -16.84 -18.06 -4.97
N ALA A 60 -16.65 -17.27 -3.89
CA ALA A 60 -16.53 -15.83 -4.00
C ALA A 60 -15.30 -15.41 -4.82
N GLN A 61 -14.21 -16.19 -4.74
CA GLN A 61 -13.01 -16.00 -5.55
C GLN A 61 -13.14 -16.74 -6.89
N SER A 62 -12.86 -16.06 -7.99
CA SER A 62 -12.92 -16.69 -9.32
C SER A 62 -11.78 -17.70 -9.51
N PRO A 63 -11.92 -18.71 -10.41
CA PRO A 63 -10.83 -19.62 -10.71
C PRO A 63 -9.55 -18.92 -11.20
N ALA A 64 -9.65 -17.85 -11.97
CA ALA A 64 -8.53 -17.02 -12.39
C ALA A 64 -7.82 -16.37 -11.19
N ALA A 65 -8.59 -15.77 -10.26
CA ALA A 65 -8.03 -15.19 -9.05
C ALA A 65 -7.36 -16.23 -8.14
N ALA A 66 -7.90 -17.45 -8.07
CA ALA A 66 -7.29 -18.54 -7.30
C ALA A 66 -5.93 -18.95 -7.89
N ARG A 67 -5.83 -19.10 -9.23
CA ARG A 67 -4.52 -19.35 -9.89
C ARG A 67 -3.55 -18.18 -9.70
N GLY A 68 -4.05 -16.95 -9.77
CA GLY A 68 -3.26 -15.74 -9.51
C GLY A 68 -2.74 -15.66 -8.08
N GLU A 69 -3.49 -16.19 -7.12
CA GLU A 69 -3.06 -16.32 -5.75
C GLU A 69 -1.91 -17.31 -5.60
N ASP A 70 -2.01 -18.50 -6.23
CA ASP A 70 -0.92 -19.46 -6.23
C ASP A 70 0.36 -18.84 -6.80
N LEU A 71 0.24 -18.00 -7.84
CA LEU A 71 1.35 -17.24 -8.39
C LEU A 71 1.89 -16.20 -7.39
N PHE A 72 1.03 -15.48 -6.72
CA PHE A 72 1.41 -14.43 -5.77
C PHE A 72 2.25 -14.98 -4.60
N PHE A 73 1.91 -16.17 -4.11
CA PHE A 73 2.62 -16.84 -3.02
C PHE A 73 3.72 -17.81 -3.48
N ALA A 74 4.01 -17.87 -4.78
CA ALA A 74 5.06 -18.73 -5.31
C ALA A 74 6.46 -18.10 -5.14
N GLU A 75 7.47 -18.94 -4.89
CA GLU A 75 8.89 -18.55 -4.87
C GLU A 75 9.38 -17.94 -6.19
N ARG A 76 8.69 -18.23 -7.30
CA ARG A 76 8.99 -17.67 -8.60
C ARG A 76 8.77 -16.18 -8.67
N THR A 77 7.73 -15.67 -8.02
CA THR A 77 7.33 -14.25 -8.05
C THR A 77 7.68 -13.48 -6.80
N GLU A 78 7.77 -14.16 -5.64
CA GLU A 78 8.15 -13.60 -4.33
C GLU A 78 7.36 -12.36 -3.89
N CYS A 79 6.10 -12.21 -4.36
CA CYS A 79 5.29 -11.05 -4.01
C CYS A 79 4.99 -11.00 -2.50
N PHE A 80 4.82 -12.18 -1.88
CA PHE A 80 4.50 -12.32 -0.46
C PHE A 80 5.62 -11.88 0.47
N GLU A 81 6.87 -11.80 0.02
CA GLU A 81 8.01 -11.35 0.82
C GLU A 81 7.84 -9.90 1.32
N CYS A 82 7.21 -9.05 0.50
CA CYS A 82 6.90 -7.66 0.88
C CYS A 82 5.41 -7.45 1.19
N HIS A 83 4.54 -8.32 0.67
CA HIS A 83 3.09 -8.19 0.71
C HIS A 83 2.41 -9.39 1.39
N GLY A 84 2.99 -9.86 2.49
CA GLY A 84 2.43 -10.95 3.29
C GLY A 84 1.40 -10.53 4.34
N GLY A 85 0.86 -11.52 5.04
CA GLY A 85 -0.05 -11.35 6.16
C GLY A 85 -1.45 -10.85 5.79
N PHE A 86 -2.29 -10.62 6.80
CA PHE A 86 -3.69 -10.21 6.62
C PHE A 86 -3.85 -8.92 5.80
N THR A 87 -2.99 -7.96 6.00
CA THR A 87 -3.05 -6.65 5.32
C THR A 87 -2.30 -6.62 4.00
N PHE A 88 -1.71 -7.73 3.56
CA PHE A 88 -0.85 -7.80 2.38
C PHE A 88 0.23 -6.71 2.40
N THR A 89 0.88 -6.57 3.54
CA THR A 89 2.07 -5.73 3.75
C THR A 89 2.84 -6.20 4.96
N GLU A 90 4.14 -6.18 4.87
CA GLU A 90 5.03 -6.37 6.02
C GLU A 90 5.23 -5.10 6.86
N SER A 91 4.73 -3.96 6.37
CA SER A 91 4.95 -2.65 6.98
C SER A 91 4.04 -2.34 8.16
N VAL A 92 3.35 -3.34 8.71
CA VAL A 92 2.55 -3.23 9.94
C VAL A 92 3.14 -4.12 11.03
N ASP A 93 3.11 -3.62 12.26
CA ASP A 93 3.48 -4.38 13.44
C ASP A 93 2.23 -4.88 14.16
N TYR A 94 2.26 -6.15 14.59
CA TYR A 94 1.17 -6.77 15.33
C TYR A 94 1.70 -7.87 16.25
N VAL A 95 0.94 -8.18 17.28
CA VAL A 95 1.29 -9.24 18.24
C VAL A 95 1.44 -10.59 17.52
N GLY A 96 2.59 -11.21 17.64
CA GLY A 96 2.91 -12.50 17.00
C GLY A 96 3.54 -12.41 15.62
N ARG A 97 3.89 -11.23 15.12
CA ARG A 97 4.59 -11.05 13.82
C ARG A 97 5.98 -11.65 13.83
N GLY A 98 6.66 -12.05 14.68
CA GLY A 98 7.94 -12.77 14.66
C GLY A 98 9.10 -12.15 13.83
N LEU A 99 8.88 -11.03 13.16
CA LEU A 99 9.91 -10.35 12.34
C LEU A 99 10.42 -9.09 13.06
N PRO A 100 11.75 -8.86 13.08
CA PRO A 100 12.33 -7.68 13.69
C PRO A 100 12.19 -6.47 12.79
N GLY A 101 11.22 -5.61 13.08
CA GLY A 101 11.13 -4.29 12.46
C GLY A 101 10.30 -4.24 11.16
N ILE A 102 10.17 -3.03 10.64
CA ILE A 102 9.51 -2.71 9.37
C ILE A 102 10.60 -2.55 8.32
N GLU A 103 10.51 -3.30 7.24
CA GLU A 103 11.44 -3.18 6.13
C GLU A 103 10.98 -2.15 5.09
N PHE A 104 11.95 -1.61 4.36
CA PHE A 104 11.75 -0.67 3.26
C PHE A 104 12.47 -1.19 2.03
N HIS A 105 11.81 -1.14 0.88
CA HIS A 105 12.29 -1.76 -0.35
C HIS A 105 12.46 -0.75 -1.47
N ASN A 106 13.53 -0.93 -2.25
CA ASN A 106 13.73 -0.26 -3.51
C ASN A 106 13.29 -1.21 -4.63
N THR A 107 12.26 -0.84 -5.37
CA THR A 107 11.65 -1.67 -6.42
C THR A 107 12.31 -1.50 -7.79
N GLY A 108 13.42 -0.76 -7.89
CA GLY A 108 14.07 -0.50 -9.17
C GLY A 108 13.25 0.41 -10.08
N LEU A 109 12.48 1.35 -9.52
CA LEU A 109 11.67 2.27 -10.31
C LEU A 109 12.53 3.31 -11.06
N TYR A 110 13.67 3.70 -10.47
CA TYR A 110 14.64 4.65 -11.02
C TYR A 110 16.07 4.22 -10.84
N ASN A 111 16.97 4.77 -11.67
CA ASN A 111 18.42 4.66 -11.56
C ASN A 111 19.05 5.74 -12.47
N LEU A 112 19.04 7.01 -12.04
CA LEU A 112 19.34 8.16 -12.89
C LEU A 112 20.80 8.24 -13.35
N ASP A 113 21.71 7.75 -12.53
CA ASP A 113 23.16 7.90 -12.70
C ASP A 113 23.92 6.56 -12.73
N ALA A 114 23.19 5.47 -12.88
CA ALA A 114 23.69 4.10 -12.73
C ALA A 114 24.30 3.77 -11.34
N ALA A 115 24.31 4.71 -10.40
CA ALA A 115 24.77 4.55 -9.02
C ALA A 115 23.60 4.45 -8.01
N GLY A 116 22.37 4.35 -8.50
CA GLY A 116 21.17 4.08 -7.68
C GLY A 116 20.32 5.30 -7.37
N THR A 117 20.63 6.49 -7.89
CA THR A 117 19.93 7.73 -7.54
C THR A 117 18.48 7.75 -8.01
N TYR A 118 17.59 8.23 -7.12
CA TYR A 118 16.18 8.51 -7.36
C TYR A 118 15.92 10.00 -7.55
N PRO A 119 14.81 10.39 -8.22
CA PRO A 119 14.46 11.80 -8.42
C PRO A 119 14.22 12.52 -7.09
N ALA A 120 14.88 13.68 -6.89
CA ALA A 120 14.57 14.55 -5.76
C ALA A 120 13.21 15.24 -5.95
N PRO A 121 12.46 15.51 -4.86
CA PRO A 121 12.79 15.24 -3.46
C PRO A 121 12.42 13.83 -2.98
N ASN A 122 11.85 12.97 -3.84
CA ASN A 122 11.25 11.69 -3.47
C ASN A 122 12.29 10.54 -3.47
N THR A 123 13.26 10.65 -2.58
CA THR A 123 14.37 9.68 -2.45
C THR A 123 14.13 8.57 -1.43
N GLY A 124 12.89 8.45 -0.90
CA GLY A 124 12.52 7.45 0.09
C GLY A 124 13.17 7.68 1.45
N VAL A 125 13.51 6.61 2.15
CA VAL A 125 14.14 6.65 3.49
C VAL A 125 15.42 7.48 3.51
N HIS A 126 16.14 7.54 2.39
CA HIS A 126 17.33 8.39 2.22
C HIS A 126 17.07 9.87 2.58
N ALA A 127 15.89 10.40 2.27
CA ALA A 127 15.54 11.79 2.60
C ALA A 127 15.58 12.08 4.11
N VAL A 128 15.46 11.05 4.96
CA VAL A 128 15.49 11.15 6.41
C VAL A 128 16.85 10.77 6.98
N THR A 129 17.45 9.69 6.46
CA THR A 129 18.67 9.10 7.03
C THR A 129 19.96 9.67 6.43
N GLY A 130 19.92 10.20 5.22
CA GLY A 130 21.10 10.59 4.43
C GLY A 130 21.98 9.41 3.98
N ARG A 131 21.64 8.17 4.32
CA ARG A 131 22.42 6.98 3.96
C ARG A 131 22.19 6.59 2.51
N ARG A 132 23.25 6.34 1.76
CA ARG A 132 23.16 5.95 0.35
C ARG A 132 22.39 4.65 0.13
N ASP A 133 22.54 3.68 1.00
CA ASP A 133 21.86 2.38 0.92
C ASP A 133 20.33 2.48 1.10
N ASP A 134 19.85 3.59 1.66
CA ASP A 134 18.43 3.84 1.84
C ASP A 134 17.80 4.57 0.64
N MET A 135 18.58 4.84 -0.42
CA MET A 135 18.12 5.51 -1.62
C MET A 135 17.03 4.70 -2.34
N GLY A 136 15.89 5.34 -2.56
CA GLY A 136 14.76 4.72 -3.27
C GLY A 136 14.04 3.63 -2.49
N ARG A 137 14.29 3.50 -1.19
CA ARG A 137 13.56 2.57 -0.33
C ARG A 137 12.27 3.20 0.19
N PHE A 138 11.17 2.51 -0.02
CA PHE A 138 9.82 2.88 0.43
C PHE A 138 9.17 1.72 1.16
N ARG A 139 8.15 2.01 1.95
CA ARG A 139 7.33 0.98 2.60
C ARG A 139 6.52 0.23 1.56
N ALA A 140 6.38 -1.09 1.73
CA ALA A 140 5.40 -1.86 0.98
C ALA A 140 3.98 -1.45 1.45
N PRO A 141 3.11 -0.91 0.58
CA PRO A 141 1.75 -0.57 0.96
C PRO A 141 0.90 -1.83 1.12
N SER A 142 -0.21 -1.71 1.86
CA SER A 142 -1.24 -2.75 1.84
C SER A 142 -1.80 -2.92 0.43
N LEU A 143 -2.06 -4.17 0.03
CA LEU A 143 -2.75 -4.44 -1.24
C LEU A 143 -4.28 -4.58 -1.08
N ARG A 144 -4.80 -4.39 0.13
CA ARG A 144 -6.25 -4.32 0.33
C ARG A 144 -6.85 -3.20 -0.50
N ASN A 145 -7.88 -3.51 -1.30
CA ASN A 145 -8.55 -2.59 -2.20
C ASN A 145 -7.61 -1.95 -3.27
N ILE A 146 -6.49 -2.60 -3.59
CA ILE A 146 -5.47 -2.04 -4.48
C ILE A 146 -6.01 -1.68 -5.87
N ALA A 147 -7.01 -2.39 -6.38
CA ALA A 147 -7.62 -2.10 -7.68
C ALA A 147 -8.26 -0.70 -7.74
N LEU A 148 -8.57 -0.09 -6.61
CA LEU A 148 -9.23 1.22 -6.51
C LEU A 148 -8.26 2.39 -6.29
N THR A 149 -6.97 2.11 -6.09
CA THR A 149 -6.00 3.12 -5.64
C THR A 149 -4.98 3.52 -6.73
N ALA A 150 -5.33 3.31 -8.00
CA ALA A 150 -4.52 3.84 -9.10
C ALA A 150 -4.41 5.38 -9.02
N PRO A 151 -3.28 5.99 -9.46
CA PRO A 151 -2.10 5.37 -10.03
C PRO A 151 -1.14 4.79 -8.97
N TYR A 152 -0.27 3.87 -9.40
CA TYR A 152 0.60 3.06 -8.55
C TYR A 152 2.04 3.57 -8.46
N MET A 153 2.82 2.96 -7.57
CA MET A 153 4.15 3.33 -7.09
C MET A 153 4.10 4.58 -6.20
N HIS A 154 5.24 4.92 -5.56
CA HIS A 154 5.31 6.06 -4.64
C HIS A 154 5.07 7.42 -5.32
N ASP A 155 5.24 7.47 -6.64
CA ASP A 155 5.14 8.68 -7.47
C ASP A 155 3.92 8.68 -8.42
N GLY A 156 3.09 7.63 -8.37
CA GLY A 156 1.94 7.49 -9.25
C GLY A 156 2.28 7.29 -10.74
N SER A 157 3.50 6.86 -11.05
CA SER A 157 3.97 6.79 -12.45
C SER A 157 3.48 5.58 -13.23
N ILE A 158 2.86 4.59 -12.59
CA ILE A 158 2.28 3.41 -13.23
C ILE A 158 0.76 3.43 -13.07
N ARG A 159 0.04 3.28 -14.17
CA ARG A 159 -1.40 3.54 -14.20
C ARG A 159 -2.29 2.32 -13.98
N THR A 160 -1.80 1.12 -14.33
CA THR A 160 -2.60 -0.11 -14.27
C THR A 160 -1.91 -1.21 -13.48
N LEU A 161 -2.69 -2.12 -12.87
CA LEU A 161 -2.15 -3.30 -12.19
C LEU A 161 -1.35 -4.19 -13.15
N ALA A 162 -1.80 -4.33 -14.39
CA ALA A 162 -1.06 -5.08 -15.41
C ALA A 162 0.34 -4.48 -15.67
N ASP A 163 0.46 -3.15 -15.67
CA ASP A 163 1.77 -2.50 -15.83
C ASP A 163 2.63 -2.61 -14.56
N VAL A 164 2.01 -2.67 -13.37
CA VAL A 164 2.72 -2.99 -12.12
C VAL A 164 3.31 -4.39 -12.19
N VAL A 165 2.53 -5.39 -12.62
CA VAL A 165 3.03 -6.76 -12.79
C VAL A 165 4.18 -6.80 -13.79
N ARG A 166 4.05 -6.13 -14.96
CA ARG A 166 5.15 -6.04 -15.94
C ARG A 166 6.41 -5.36 -15.39
N HIS A 167 6.26 -4.37 -14.51
CA HIS A 167 7.39 -3.75 -13.83
C HIS A 167 8.17 -4.77 -13.00
N TYR A 168 7.49 -5.62 -12.23
CA TYR A 168 8.09 -6.66 -11.43
C TYR A 168 8.63 -7.81 -12.29
N GLU A 169 7.95 -8.21 -13.35
CA GLU A 169 8.46 -9.17 -14.34
C GLU A 169 9.81 -8.71 -14.93
N ALA A 170 9.91 -7.43 -15.26
CA ALA A 170 11.16 -6.85 -15.77
C ALA A 170 12.26 -6.73 -14.69
N GLY A 171 11.95 -6.91 -13.42
CA GLY A 171 12.88 -6.69 -12.30
C GLY A 171 13.26 -5.24 -12.10
N GLY A 172 12.41 -4.30 -12.50
CA GLY A 172 12.61 -2.85 -12.43
C GLY A 172 12.37 -2.15 -13.77
N ARG A 173 12.14 -0.84 -13.72
CA ARG A 173 11.74 -0.05 -14.88
C ARG A 173 12.95 0.42 -15.70
N THR A 174 12.82 0.41 -17.02
CA THR A 174 13.76 1.07 -17.94
C THR A 174 13.09 2.26 -18.58
N LEU A 175 13.68 3.44 -18.42
CA LEU A 175 13.28 4.67 -19.09
C LEU A 175 14.36 5.08 -20.10
N SER A 176 14.04 4.99 -21.40
CA SER A 176 15.00 5.28 -22.47
C SER A 176 15.13 6.78 -22.76
N ARG A 177 14.16 7.61 -22.33
CA ARG A 177 14.05 9.03 -22.66
C ARG A 177 13.63 9.86 -21.46
N GLY A 178 13.79 11.20 -21.56
CA GLY A 178 13.38 12.18 -20.57
C GLY A 178 14.36 12.37 -19.43
N GLN A 179 14.05 13.30 -18.55
CA GLN A 179 14.89 13.70 -17.42
C GLN A 179 15.19 12.56 -16.42
N TYR A 180 14.32 11.56 -16.36
CA TYR A 180 14.45 10.40 -15.46
C TYR A 180 14.96 9.15 -16.20
N ARG A 181 15.63 9.34 -17.36
CA ARG A 181 16.25 8.24 -18.10
C ARG A 181 17.17 7.41 -17.20
N GLY A 182 17.05 6.08 -17.30
CA GLY A 182 17.87 5.16 -16.54
C GLY A 182 17.33 3.74 -16.57
N VAL A 183 18.13 2.80 -16.06
CA VAL A 183 17.82 1.38 -16.02
C VAL A 183 17.65 0.96 -14.56
N GLY A 184 16.43 1.03 -14.05
CA GLY A 184 16.09 0.69 -12.66
C GLY A 184 16.40 -0.77 -12.30
N ARG A 185 16.29 -1.68 -13.27
CA ARG A 185 16.67 -3.09 -13.08
C ARG A 185 18.09 -3.28 -12.54
N THR A 186 19.02 -2.39 -12.89
CA THR A 186 20.42 -2.44 -12.46
C THR A 186 20.73 -1.51 -11.29
N ASN A 187 19.69 -1.00 -10.60
CA ASN A 187 19.89 -0.16 -9.43
C ASN A 187 20.59 -0.93 -8.32
N VAL A 188 21.71 -0.40 -7.82
CA VAL A 188 22.58 -1.07 -6.84
C VAL A 188 21.95 -1.18 -5.45
N HIS A 189 20.92 -0.39 -5.16
CA HIS A 189 20.17 -0.43 -3.90
C HIS A 189 18.84 -1.18 -4.02
N LYS A 190 18.57 -1.80 -5.17
CA LYS A 190 17.34 -2.55 -5.42
C LYS A 190 17.21 -3.74 -4.48
N SER A 191 15.99 -3.99 -4.00
CA SER A 191 15.68 -5.16 -3.18
C SER A 191 16.02 -6.47 -3.93
N PRO A 192 16.64 -7.45 -3.27
CA PRO A 192 16.96 -8.75 -3.87
C PRO A 192 15.72 -9.52 -4.31
N PHE A 193 14.55 -9.28 -3.69
CA PHE A 193 13.27 -9.88 -4.08
C PHE A 193 12.74 -9.36 -5.42
N VAL A 194 13.22 -8.22 -5.92
CA VAL A 194 12.82 -7.66 -7.23
C VAL A 194 13.82 -8.12 -8.30
N LYS A 195 13.95 -9.42 -8.48
CA LYS A 195 14.90 -10.02 -9.43
C LYS A 195 14.38 -10.12 -10.86
N GLY A 196 13.06 -10.04 -11.05
CA GLY A 196 12.35 -10.31 -12.30
C GLY A 196 11.97 -11.79 -12.43
N PHE A 197 10.95 -12.03 -13.23
CA PHE A 197 10.43 -13.37 -13.52
C PHE A 197 9.73 -13.36 -14.87
N THR A 198 9.26 -14.52 -15.34
CA THR A 198 8.51 -14.62 -16.59
C THR A 198 7.14 -15.19 -16.32
N LEU A 199 6.10 -14.57 -16.87
CA LEU A 199 4.72 -15.04 -16.89
C LEU A 199 4.23 -15.17 -18.33
N THR A 200 3.32 -16.11 -18.56
CA THR A 200 2.48 -16.12 -19.75
C THR A 200 1.46 -14.98 -19.66
N ASP A 201 0.78 -14.65 -20.75
CA ASP A 201 -0.28 -13.65 -20.75
C ASP A 201 -1.46 -14.07 -19.86
N GLU A 202 -1.76 -15.37 -19.80
CA GLU A 202 -2.79 -15.93 -18.91
C GLU A 202 -2.38 -15.80 -17.44
N GLU A 203 -1.18 -16.20 -17.08
CA GLU A 203 -0.67 -16.05 -15.70
C GLU A 203 -0.66 -14.61 -15.24
N ARG A 204 -0.32 -13.67 -16.13
CA ARG A 204 -0.36 -12.24 -15.82
C ARG A 204 -1.79 -11.76 -15.57
N ALA A 205 -2.75 -12.21 -16.37
CA ALA A 205 -4.16 -11.91 -16.18
C ALA A 205 -4.70 -12.52 -14.87
N ASP A 206 -4.31 -13.75 -14.55
CA ASP A 206 -4.66 -14.43 -13.31
C ASP A 206 -4.13 -13.67 -12.08
N LEU A 207 -2.88 -13.23 -12.12
CA LEU A 207 -2.27 -12.44 -11.04
C LEU A 207 -3.00 -11.09 -10.85
N VAL A 208 -3.40 -10.42 -11.93
CA VAL A 208 -4.23 -9.20 -11.87
C VAL A 208 -5.60 -9.52 -11.27
N ALA A 209 -6.25 -10.62 -11.68
CA ALA A 209 -7.53 -11.04 -11.13
C ALA A 209 -7.44 -11.33 -9.62
N PHE A 210 -6.34 -11.89 -9.16
CA PHE A 210 -6.07 -12.04 -7.72
C PHE A 210 -6.01 -10.68 -7.02
N LEU A 211 -5.24 -9.73 -7.52
CA LEU A 211 -5.13 -8.38 -6.92
C LEU A 211 -6.49 -7.66 -6.90
N GLU A 212 -7.30 -7.82 -7.93
CA GLU A 212 -8.68 -7.29 -7.98
C GLU A 212 -9.59 -7.95 -6.95
N SER A 213 -9.39 -9.26 -6.68
CA SER A 213 -10.16 -10.02 -5.68
C SER A 213 -9.94 -9.56 -4.24
N LEU A 214 -8.94 -8.71 -3.98
CA LEU A 214 -8.69 -8.07 -2.69
C LEU A 214 -9.57 -6.86 -2.43
N THR A 215 -10.51 -6.55 -3.31
CA THR A 215 -11.44 -5.42 -3.19
C THR A 215 -12.65 -5.80 -2.32
N ASP A 216 -12.82 -5.11 -1.20
CA ASP A 216 -13.94 -5.29 -0.26
C ASP A 216 -15.04 -4.30 -0.54
N GLN A 217 -16.03 -4.71 -1.34
CA GLN A 217 -17.16 -3.86 -1.72
C GLN A 217 -18.02 -3.45 -0.52
N ALA A 218 -18.15 -4.30 0.48
CA ALA A 218 -18.91 -3.99 1.69
C ALA A 218 -18.23 -2.88 2.50
N PHE A 219 -16.89 -2.89 2.57
CA PHE A 219 -16.12 -1.84 3.24
C PHE A 219 -16.23 -0.49 2.52
N ILE A 220 -16.02 -0.46 1.20
CA ILE A 220 -16.00 0.81 0.44
C ILE A 220 -17.38 1.46 0.29
N SER A 221 -18.46 0.69 0.42
CA SER A 221 -19.83 1.19 0.39
C SER A 221 -20.46 1.38 1.78
N ASP A 222 -19.71 1.17 2.85
CA ASP A 222 -20.23 1.28 4.22
C ASP A 222 -20.55 2.75 4.55
N PRO A 223 -21.81 3.08 4.88
CA PRO A 223 -22.20 4.45 5.18
C PRO A 223 -21.50 5.04 6.40
N ARG A 224 -20.95 4.23 7.30
CA ARG A 224 -20.14 4.69 8.44
C ARG A 224 -18.89 5.42 8.03
N PHE A 225 -18.36 5.15 6.83
CA PHE A 225 -17.16 5.76 6.27
C PHE A 225 -17.45 6.82 5.20
N ALA A 226 -18.72 7.08 4.93
CA ALA A 226 -19.15 8.12 4.00
C ALA A 226 -18.86 9.53 4.56
N ASN A 227 -18.93 10.53 3.69
CA ASN A 227 -18.80 11.92 4.12
C ASN A 227 -19.87 12.28 5.18
N PRO A 228 -19.50 12.58 6.44
CA PRO A 228 -20.44 12.88 7.50
C PRO A 228 -21.09 14.28 7.36
N TRP A 229 -20.64 15.07 6.39
CA TRP A 229 -21.10 16.44 6.19
C TRP A 229 -22.21 16.47 5.14
N PRO A 230 -23.34 17.18 5.38
CA PRO A 230 -24.31 17.40 4.32
C PRO A 230 -23.65 18.11 3.16
N GLN A 231 -23.98 17.66 1.95
CA GLN A 231 -23.56 18.37 0.74
C GLN A 231 -24.19 19.78 0.77
N ARG A 232 -23.35 20.79 0.57
CA ARG A 232 -23.80 22.18 0.46
C ARG A 232 -24.41 22.40 -0.93
#